data_472fa72f673ba00ff6b9915e58365ef7
#
_entry.id   472fa72f673ba00ff6b9915e58365ef7
#
_cell.length_a   1.000
_cell.length_b   1.000
_cell.length_c   1.000
_cell.angle_alpha   90.00
_cell.angle_beta   90.00
_cell.angle_gamma   90.00
#
_symmetry.space_group_name_H-M   'P 1'
#
loop_
_entity.id
_entity.type
_entity.pdbx_description
1 polymer ?
#
loop_
_entity_poly.entity_id
_entity_poly.type
_entity_poly.pdbx_seq_one_letter_code
_entity_poly.pdbx_strand_id
1 'polypeptide(L)'
;MNKEKLRNIAIIAHVDHGKTTLVDKLLQQSGTLDRKNMATERIMDSNDQERERGITILAKNTAINWKDHRINIVDTPGHADFGEEVERVLSMVESVLLLVDAVYGPMPQTRFVTQKAFEKGLNPILVINKVDRPEARPHWVLDQVFELFDNLGATDEQLDFTVIYASAINGLAGHEPDELAEDMTPLLDMITEKVAAPDVDQNAPFRMQISALDSNSYVGVIGIGRITGGSVKPNDRVVVVDKSGIERKAKILQVLGHHGLERVETDEAKAGDIVCITGIEALNISDTLCDPDHIKPLPPLSVDEPTVSMVFQVNDSPFCGKEGKYVTSRNIKDRLEQELIHNVALRVEEGESPDQFKVSGRGELHLSVLIETMRRENYELAVSKPQVIQKEVGEEIHEPYEIVVIDIQEEHQGAIMEEMGHRKADLQSLVITENGRMRLEFMAPSRGLIGFRSQFLTLTSGSGILTSVFDHYGLAKKGDIATRQNGVMVSMIAGKTLAYALFNLQNRGRMFVGHGLEIYKGQIVGLHSRDNDLPVNPTKAKQLTNIRAAGTDENLILTPHIQH
;
A
#
# COMPACT_ATOMS: atom_id res chain seq x y z
N MET A 1 -14.53 23.86 17.80
CA MET A 1 -14.83 22.78 18.77
C MET A 1 -13.84 22.85 19.94
N ASN A 2 -14.22 22.47 21.16
CA ASN A 2 -13.29 22.41 22.28
C ASN A 2 -12.37 21.19 22.11
N LYS A 3 -11.05 21.35 22.32
CA LYS A 3 -10.05 20.26 22.18
C LYS A 3 -10.37 19.04 23.07
N GLU A 4 -10.95 19.26 24.25
CA GLU A 4 -11.30 18.18 25.19
C GLU A 4 -12.30 17.16 24.62
N LYS A 5 -13.08 17.56 23.61
CA LYS A 5 -14.06 16.72 22.92
C LYS A 5 -13.58 16.21 21.57
N LEU A 6 -12.30 16.36 21.27
CA LEU A 6 -11.68 15.93 20.03
C LEU A 6 -10.82 14.70 20.26
N ARG A 7 -10.91 13.70 19.37
CA ARG A 7 -10.09 12.49 19.37
C ARG A 7 -9.55 12.26 17.98
N ASN A 8 -8.24 12.12 17.87
CA ASN A 8 -7.60 11.80 16.59
C ASN A 8 -6.95 10.42 16.71
N ILE A 9 -7.35 9.49 15.88
CA ILE A 9 -6.86 8.11 15.87
C ILE A 9 -6.45 7.70 14.48
N ALA A 10 -5.42 6.86 14.40
CA ALA A 10 -5.06 6.15 13.18
C ALA A 10 -5.44 4.67 13.33
N ILE A 11 -5.97 4.07 12.25
CA ILE A 11 -6.25 2.63 12.25
C ILE A 11 -5.12 1.92 11.52
N ILE A 12 -4.49 1.00 12.23
CA ILE A 12 -3.38 0.19 11.75
C ILE A 12 -3.83 -1.26 11.69
N ALA A 13 -3.66 -1.89 10.53
CA ALA A 13 -3.98 -3.29 10.37
C ALA A 13 -3.11 -3.92 9.29
N HIS A 14 -2.90 -5.23 9.39
CA HIS A 14 -2.44 -6.01 8.26
C HIS A 14 -3.54 -6.14 7.20
N VAL A 15 -3.14 -6.38 5.96
CA VAL A 15 -4.07 -6.69 4.87
C VAL A 15 -5.01 -7.83 5.29
N ASP A 16 -6.28 -7.73 4.94
CA ASP A 16 -7.35 -8.69 5.28
C ASP A 16 -7.71 -8.84 6.77
N HIS A 17 -7.14 -8.07 7.70
CA HIS A 17 -7.55 -8.08 9.11
C HIS A 17 -8.91 -7.40 9.36
N GLY A 18 -9.52 -6.80 8.34
CA GLY A 18 -10.87 -6.25 8.39
C GLY A 18 -10.94 -4.76 8.69
N LYS A 19 -9.88 -3.99 8.39
CA LYS A 19 -9.79 -2.54 8.62
C LYS A 19 -10.93 -1.77 7.96
N THR A 20 -11.10 -1.91 6.65
CA THR A 20 -12.16 -1.23 5.88
C THR A 20 -13.55 -1.56 6.43
N THR A 21 -13.80 -2.85 6.72
CA THR A 21 -15.07 -3.30 7.29
C THR A 21 -15.35 -2.67 8.65
N LEU A 22 -14.31 -2.56 9.51
CA LEU A 22 -14.44 -1.92 10.81
C LEU A 22 -14.81 -0.44 10.69
N VAL A 23 -14.08 0.31 9.85
CA VAL A 23 -14.34 1.74 9.64
C VAL A 23 -15.73 1.97 9.06
N ASP A 24 -16.15 1.16 8.08
CA ASP A 24 -17.50 1.23 7.49
C ASP A 24 -18.58 1.04 8.57
N LYS A 25 -18.39 0.09 9.49
CA LYS A 25 -19.35 -0.14 10.60
C LYS A 25 -19.37 1.00 11.59
N LEU A 26 -18.21 1.57 11.94
CA LEU A 26 -18.15 2.76 12.80
C LEU A 26 -18.87 3.94 12.17
N LEU A 27 -18.67 4.18 10.87
CA LEU A 27 -19.38 5.23 10.12
C LEU A 27 -20.90 5.00 10.09
N GLN A 28 -21.33 3.78 9.84
CA GLN A 28 -22.75 3.43 9.80
C GLN A 28 -23.42 3.61 11.16
N GLN A 29 -22.81 3.10 12.23
CA GLN A 29 -23.42 3.06 13.56
C GLN A 29 -23.30 4.39 14.33
N SER A 30 -22.33 5.25 13.98
CA SER A 30 -22.27 6.61 14.53
C SER A 30 -23.39 7.54 14.01
N GLY A 31 -24.17 7.10 13.02
CA GLY A 31 -25.20 7.91 12.41
C GLY A 31 -24.67 9.05 11.52
N THR A 32 -23.40 9.03 11.17
CA THR A 32 -22.73 10.07 10.37
C THR A 32 -23.06 9.96 8.88
N LEU A 33 -23.44 8.77 8.40
CA LEU A 33 -23.80 8.54 7.00
C LEU A 33 -25.28 8.78 6.76
N ASP A 34 -25.59 9.48 5.66
CA ASP A 34 -26.94 9.59 5.16
C ASP A 34 -27.49 8.22 4.72
N ARG A 35 -28.80 8.01 4.88
CA ARG A 35 -29.49 6.74 4.51
C ARG A 35 -29.22 6.26 3.07
N LYS A 36 -28.86 7.17 2.16
CA LYS A 36 -28.52 6.82 0.76
C LYS A 36 -27.16 6.15 0.61
N ASN A 37 -26.22 6.43 1.50
CA ASN A 37 -24.83 5.91 1.46
C ASN A 37 -24.67 4.65 2.33
N MET A 38 -25.69 4.29 3.11
CA MET A 38 -25.65 3.12 4.01
C MET A 38 -25.61 1.76 3.28
N ALA A 39 -25.96 1.71 2.00
CA ALA A 39 -26.05 0.44 1.24
C ALA A 39 -24.75 0.09 0.48
N THR A 40 -23.73 0.94 0.53
CA THR A 40 -22.48 0.72 -0.21
C THR A 40 -21.46 0.07 0.72
N GLU A 41 -21.06 -1.16 0.41
CA GLU A 41 -19.93 -1.81 1.07
C GLU A 41 -18.60 -1.18 0.62
N ARG A 42 -17.60 -1.15 1.52
CA ARG A 42 -16.25 -0.60 1.28
C ARG A 42 -16.25 0.88 0.89
N ILE A 43 -16.95 1.68 1.68
CA ILE A 43 -17.07 3.13 1.45
C ILE A 43 -15.71 3.82 1.45
N MET A 44 -14.75 3.34 2.25
CA MET A 44 -13.40 3.89 2.34
C MET A 44 -12.52 3.53 1.12
N ASP A 45 -12.73 2.40 0.47
CA ASP A 45 -11.95 1.97 -0.70
C ASP A 45 -12.53 2.56 -1.98
N SER A 46 -12.36 3.87 -2.19
CA SER A 46 -12.91 4.59 -3.36
C SER A 46 -12.09 4.39 -4.65
N ASN A 47 -10.83 3.97 -4.54
CA ASN A 47 -9.95 3.72 -5.68
C ASN A 47 -10.17 2.30 -6.22
N ASP A 48 -10.34 2.15 -7.54
CA ASP A 48 -10.55 0.85 -8.18
C ASP A 48 -9.39 -0.12 -7.92
N GLN A 49 -8.14 0.37 -7.88
CA GLN A 49 -6.97 -0.45 -7.57
C GLN A 49 -6.97 -0.95 -6.11
N GLU A 50 -7.44 -0.15 -5.15
CA GLU A 50 -7.60 -0.57 -3.76
C GLU A 50 -8.63 -1.69 -3.64
N ARG A 51 -9.78 -1.55 -4.33
CA ARG A 51 -10.85 -2.57 -4.36
C ARG A 51 -10.41 -3.88 -5.02
N GLU A 52 -9.71 -3.79 -6.14
CA GLU A 52 -9.23 -4.96 -6.89
C GLU A 52 -8.13 -5.72 -6.14
N ARG A 53 -7.24 -5.00 -5.46
CA ARG A 53 -6.10 -5.58 -4.73
C ARG A 53 -6.42 -5.92 -3.27
N GLY A 54 -7.54 -5.39 -2.73
CA GLY A 54 -7.93 -5.56 -1.33
C GLY A 54 -7.02 -4.84 -0.33
N ILE A 55 -6.27 -3.82 -0.77
CA ILE A 55 -5.31 -3.08 0.06
C ILE A 55 -5.64 -1.58 0.06
N THR A 56 -5.37 -0.89 1.16
CA THR A 56 -5.36 0.58 1.20
C THR A 56 -4.03 1.08 0.65
N ILE A 57 -4.08 1.97 -0.33
CA ILE A 57 -2.92 2.58 -0.98
C ILE A 57 -2.69 3.98 -0.44
N LEU A 58 -3.76 4.76 -0.32
CA LEU A 58 -3.72 6.16 0.13
C LEU A 58 -4.37 6.31 1.50
N ALA A 59 -3.75 7.09 2.37
CA ALA A 59 -4.34 7.48 3.64
C ALA A 59 -5.60 8.33 3.41
N LYS A 60 -6.68 8.01 4.10
CA LYS A 60 -7.95 8.73 4.03
C LYS A 60 -8.35 9.22 5.40
N ASN A 61 -8.88 10.42 5.42
CA ASN A 61 -9.40 11.02 6.63
C ASN A 61 -10.92 10.95 6.64
N THR A 62 -11.48 10.55 7.76
CA THR A 62 -12.92 10.64 8.01
C THR A 62 -13.15 11.16 9.42
N ALA A 63 -14.32 11.72 9.66
CA ALA A 63 -14.70 12.16 10.99
C ALA A 63 -16.11 11.68 11.33
N ILE A 64 -16.25 11.15 12.52
CA ILE A 64 -17.54 10.72 13.09
C ILE A 64 -17.85 11.53 14.34
N ASN A 65 -19.14 11.72 14.61
CA ASN A 65 -19.60 12.30 15.86
C ASN A 65 -20.15 11.17 16.72
N TRP A 66 -19.65 11.06 17.94
CA TRP A 66 -20.14 10.09 18.91
C TRP A 66 -20.45 10.78 20.23
N LYS A 67 -21.73 10.76 20.63
CA LYS A 67 -22.20 11.54 21.77
C LYS A 67 -21.83 13.03 21.57
N ASP A 68 -21.02 13.60 22.45
CA ASP A 68 -20.54 14.99 22.38
C ASP A 68 -19.09 15.12 21.88
N HIS A 69 -18.49 14.02 21.42
CA HIS A 69 -17.14 13.97 20.88
C HIS A 69 -17.14 13.91 19.35
N ARG A 70 -16.08 14.50 18.78
CA ARG A 70 -15.70 14.33 17.38
C ARG A 70 -14.47 13.44 17.33
N ILE A 71 -14.55 12.36 16.57
CA ILE A 71 -13.47 11.40 16.36
C ILE A 71 -13.01 11.52 14.92
N ASN A 72 -11.79 12.02 14.72
CA ASN A 72 -11.12 11.98 13.44
C ASN A 72 -10.40 10.63 13.31
N ILE A 73 -10.71 9.92 12.25
CA ILE A 73 -10.15 8.61 11.94
C ILE A 73 -9.29 8.76 10.70
N VAL A 74 -8.01 8.44 10.80
CA VAL A 74 -7.11 8.41 9.67
C VAL A 74 -6.84 6.95 9.33
N ASP A 75 -7.28 6.55 8.14
CA ASP A 75 -7.00 5.22 7.61
C ASP A 75 -5.57 5.16 7.08
N THR A 76 -4.80 4.16 7.47
CA THR A 76 -3.40 4.02 7.08
C THR A 76 -3.22 2.92 6.05
N PRO A 77 -2.32 3.10 5.07
CA PRO A 77 -1.88 2.00 4.24
C PRO A 77 -1.38 0.83 5.07
N GLY A 78 -1.75 -0.38 4.68
CA GLY A 78 -1.32 -1.59 5.36
C GLY A 78 -0.03 -2.20 4.82
N HIS A 79 0.49 -1.73 3.69
CA HIS A 79 1.66 -2.30 3.03
C HIS A 79 2.93 -1.47 3.31
N ALA A 80 4.05 -2.14 3.55
CA ALA A 80 5.32 -1.50 3.89
C ALA A 80 5.85 -0.53 2.83
N ASP A 81 5.52 -0.75 1.55
CA ASP A 81 5.90 0.14 0.45
C ASP A 81 5.31 1.55 0.60
N PHE A 82 4.30 1.72 1.47
CA PHE A 82 3.65 2.99 1.80
C PHE A 82 3.99 3.48 3.22
N GLY A 83 5.11 3.05 3.78
CA GLY A 83 5.54 3.36 5.15
C GLY A 83 5.63 4.86 5.46
N GLU A 84 5.94 5.69 4.49
CA GLU A 84 5.98 7.15 4.65
C GLU A 84 4.62 7.76 4.95
N GLU A 85 3.59 7.25 4.29
CA GLU A 85 2.22 7.71 4.56
C GLU A 85 1.82 7.37 5.99
N VAL A 86 2.28 6.21 6.47
CA VAL A 86 2.08 5.82 7.87
C VAL A 86 2.73 6.82 8.83
N GLU A 87 3.99 7.20 8.62
CA GLU A 87 4.69 8.16 9.48
C GLU A 87 4.01 9.54 9.50
N ARG A 88 3.53 9.99 8.33
CA ARG A 88 2.79 11.24 8.20
C ARG A 88 1.44 11.19 8.92
N VAL A 89 0.73 10.08 8.79
CA VAL A 89 -0.53 9.86 9.52
C VAL A 89 -0.30 9.88 11.02
N LEU A 90 0.72 9.15 11.50
CA LEU A 90 1.05 9.09 12.91
C LEU A 90 1.43 10.45 13.52
N SER A 91 1.86 11.43 12.69
CA SER A 91 2.12 12.79 13.16
C SER A 91 0.85 13.61 13.44
N MET A 92 -0.31 13.15 12.99
CA MET A 92 -1.58 13.87 13.12
C MET A 92 -2.47 13.35 14.26
N VAL A 93 -2.09 12.24 14.91
CA VAL A 93 -2.96 11.53 15.86
C VAL A 93 -2.36 11.42 17.25
N GLU A 94 -3.19 11.15 18.25
CA GLU A 94 -2.80 10.96 19.65
C GLU A 94 -2.76 9.48 20.06
N SER A 95 -3.41 8.60 19.29
CA SER A 95 -3.46 7.16 19.58
C SER A 95 -3.64 6.36 18.30
N VAL A 96 -3.39 5.07 18.38
CA VAL A 96 -3.56 4.14 17.29
C VAL A 96 -4.50 3.00 17.67
N LEU A 97 -5.41 2.64 16.76
CA LEU A 97 -6.17 1.40 16.83
C LEU A 97 -5.40 0.32 16.10
N LEU A 98 -4.85 -0.62 16.83
CA LEU A 98 -4.16 -1.77 16.28
C LEU A 98 -5.16 -2.89 16.08
N LEU A 99 -5.49 -3.18 14.83
CA LEU A 99 -6.44 -4.23 14.46
C LEU A 99 -5.70 -5.52 14.13
N VAL A 100 -5.98 -6.58 14.87
CA VAL A 100 -5.35 -7.90 14.72
C VAL A 100 -6.42 -8.96 14.52
N ASP A 101 -6.17 -9.88 13.59
CA ASP A 101 -7.05 -11.02 13.31
C ASP A 101 -6.93 -12.07 14.43
N ALA A 102 -8.07 -12.51 14.96
CA ALA A 102 -8.15 -13.49 16.06
C ALA A 102 -7.60 -14.89 15.70
N VAL A 103 -7.44 -15.18 14.40
CA VAL A 103 -6.90 -16.45 13.92
C VAL A 103 -5.39 -16.39 13.71
N TYR A 104 -4.93 -15.33 13.03
CA TYR A 104 -3.54 -15.23 12.59
C TYR A 104 -2.61 -14.48 13.56
N GLY A 105 -3.18 -13.63 14.42
CA GLY A 105 -2.41 -12.80 15.34
C GLY A 105 -1.64 -11.66 14.64
N PRO A 106 -0.66 -11.04 15.33
CA PRO A 106 0.11 -9.95 14.78
C PRO A 106 0.99 -10.42 13.61
N MET A 107 1.03 -9.59 12.55
CA MET A 107 1.76 -9.86 11.33
C MET A 107 2.88 -8.81 11.14
N PRO A 108 3.88 -9.03 10.26
CA PRO A 108 5.05 -8.14 10.16
C PRO A 108 4.75 -6.68 9.88
N GLN A 109 3.73 -6.38 9.07
CA GLN A 109 3.32 -5.01 8.82
C GLN A 109 2.81 -4.34 10.09
N THR A 110 2.09 -5.08 10.93
CA THR A 110 1.68 -4.66 12.26
C THR A 110 2.88 -4.26 13.11
N ARG A 111 3.96 -5.07 13.08
CA ARG A 111 5.20 -4.80 13.82
C ARG A 111 5.82 -3.47 13.43
N PHE A 112 6.02 -3.24 12.12
CA PHE A 112 6.64 -2.02 11.62
C PHE A 112 5.86 -0.76 12.03
N VAL A 113 4.55 -0.75 11.79
CA VAL A 113 3.71 0.42 12.09
C VAL A 113 3.60 0.66 13.59
N THR A 114 3.53 -0.41 14.39
CA THR A 114 3.52 -0.31 15.86
C THR A 114 4.83 0.25 16.39
N GLN A 115 5.97 -0.18 15.85
CA GLN A 115 7.28 0.38 16.23
C GLN A 115 7.32 1.89 15.96
N LYS A 116 6.87 2.32 14.79
CA LYS A 116 6.79 3.75 14.44
C LYS A 116 5.84 4.55 15.35
N ALA A 117 4.72 3.94 15.77
CA ALA A 117 3.81 4.54 16.73
C ALA A 117 4.48 4.70 18.11
N PHE A 118 5.22 3.70 18.58
CA PHE A 118 5.94 3.75 19.84
C PHE A 118 7.07 4.76 19.85
N GLU A 119 7.85 4.86 18.77
CA GLU A 119 8.88 5.90 18.59
C GLU A 119 8.31 7.32 18.71
N LYS A 120 7.03 7.51 18.37
CA LYS A 120 6.30 8.79 18.53
C LYS A 120 5.60 8.92 19.88
N GLY A 121 5.73 7.95 20.78
CA GLY A 121 5.10 7.97 22.10
C GLY A 121 3.57 7.76 22.08
N LEU A 122 3.02 7.19 21.01
CA LEU A 122 1.58 6.91 20.90
C LEU A 122 1.21 5.66 21.68
N ASN A 123 0.07 5.71 22.39
CA ASN A 123 -0.47 4.58 23.12
C ASN A 123 -1.46 3.80 22.23
N PRO A 124 -1.32 2.46 22.11
CA PRO A 124 -2.20 1.66 21.27
C PRO A 124 -3.47 1.25 22.02
N ILE A 125 -4.56 1.13 21.25
CA ILE A 125 -5.76 0.37 21.61
C ILE A 125 -5.76 -0.87 20.73
N LEU A 126 -5.76 -2.06 21.35
CA LEU A 126 -5.81 -3.31 20.61
C LEU A 126 -7.25 -3.70 20.30
N VAL A 127 -7.55 -3.95 19.03
CA VAL A 127 -8.83 -4.51 18.57
C VAL A 127 -8.56 -5.91 18.02
N ILE A 128 -8.99 -6.94 18.71
CA ILE A 128 -8.91 -8.33 18.24
C ILE A 128 -10.20 -8.61 17.44
N ASN A 129 -10.07 -8.65 16.12
CA ASN A 129 -11.20 -8.80 15.20
C ASN A 129 -11.39 -10.23 14.73
N LYS A 130 -12.59 -10.51 14.21
CA LYS A 130 -13.01 -11.83 13.68
C LYS A 130 -13.07 -12.91 14.76
N VAL A 131 -13.46 -12.53 15.97
CA VAL A 131 -13.66 -13.49 17.08
C VAL A 131 -14.83 -14.46 16.82
N ASP A 132 -15.69 -14.15 15.84
CA ASP A 132 -16.78 -15.00 15.36
C ASP A 132 -16.31 -16.22 14.55
N ARG A 133 -15.03 -16.29 14.17
CA ARG A 133 -14.51 -17.44 13.40
C ARG A 133 -14.29 -18.66 14.30
N PRO A 134 -14.58 -19.87 13.79
CA PRO A 134 -14.36 -21.11 14.55
C PRO A 134 -12.92 -21.33 14.99
N GLU A 135 -11.95 -20.83 14.20
CA GLU A 135 -10.51 -20.97 14.48
C GLU A 135 -9.95 -19.81 15.31
N ALA A 136 -10.80 -18.89 15.80
CA ALA A 136 -10.35 -17.74 16.58
C ALA A 136 -9.72 -18.17 17.92
N ARG A 137 -8.59 -17.54 18.25
CA ARG A 137 -7.82 -17.77 19.48
C ARG A 137 -7.48 -16.44 20.16
N PRO A 138 -8.47 -15.69 20.61
CA PRO A 138 -8.28 -14.31 21.06
C PRO A 138 -7.28 -14.18 22.22
N HIS A 139 -7.24 -15.12 23.16
CA HIS A 139 -6.27 -15.11 24.27
C HIS A 139 -4.84 -15.34 23.78
N TRP A 140 -4.61 -16.29 22.89
CA TRP A 140 -3.30 -16.51 22.29
C TRP A 140 -2.84 -15.27 21.49
N VAL A 141 -3.74 -14.63 20.76
CA VAL A 141 -3.42 -13.39 20.02
C VAL A 141 -3.02 -12.27 21.00
N LEU A 142 -3.71 -12.15 22.14
CA LEU A 142 -3.36 -11.19 23.16
C LEU A 142 -1.93 -11.40 23.69
N ASP A 143 -1.57 -12.65 24.01
CA ASP A 143 -0.22 -13.01 24.45
C ASP A 143 0.83 -12.67 23.38
N GLN A 144 0.55 -12.97 22.11
CA GLN A 144 1.45 -12.65 20.98
C GLN A 144 1.63 -11.14 20.76
N VAL A 145 0.58 -10.34 20.97
CA VAL A 145 0.68 -8.88 20.90
C VAL A 145 1.47 -8.32 22.06
N PHE A 146 1.27 -8.85 23.27
CA PHE A 146 2.04 -8.44 24.44
C PHE A 146 3.54 -8.73 24.23
N GLU A 147 3.89 -9.94 23.79
CA GLU A 147 5.27 -10.31 23.45
C GLU A 147 5.86 -9.41 22.34
N LEU A 148 5.04 -9.08 21.33
CA LEU A 148 5.46 -8.15 20.27
C LEU A 148 5.79 -6.77 20.85
N PHE A 149 4.95 -6.22 21.71
CA PHE A 149 5.15 -4.88 22.28
C PHE A 149 6.40 -4.85 23.18
N ASP A 150 6.60 -5.86 24.01
CA ASP A 150 7.81 -6.00 24.84
C ASP A 150 9.08 -6.06 23.97
N ASN A 151 9.07 -6.87 22.90
CA ASN A 151 10.17 -6.97 21.96
C ASN A 151 10.45 -5.68 21.16
N LEU A 152 9.46 -4.81 21.02
CA LEU A 152 9.61 -3.47 20.39
C LEU A 152 10.08 -2.41 21.38
N GLY A 153 10.30 -2.76 22.66
CA GLY A 153 10.74 -1.84 23.70
C GLY A 153 9.64 -0.87 24.15
N ALA A 154 8.39 -1.34 24.19
CA ALA A 154 7.27 -0.55 24.70
C ALA A 154 7.51 -0.09 26.15
N THR A 155 7.03 1.10 26.48
CA THR A 155 7.01 1.61 27.86
C THR A 155 5.96 0.90 28.69
N ASP A 156 6.05 1.00 30.02
CA ASP A 156 5.06 0.41 30.93
C ASP A 156 3.63 0.89 30.61
N GLU A 157 3.46 2.16 30.23
CA GLU A 157 2.16 2.71 29.79
C GLU A 157 1.67 2.08 28.49
N GLN A 158 2.57 1.79 27.54
CA GLN A 158 2.24 1.14 26.28
C GLN A 158 1.96 -0.34 26.45
N LEU A 159 2.55 -1.00 27.47
CA LEU A 159 2.26 -2.39 27.84
C LEU A 159 0.93 -2.53 28.61
N ASP A 160 0.45 -1.47 29.28
CA ASP A 160 -0.88 -1.41 29.90
C ASP A 160 -1.95 -0.99 28.87
N PHE A 161 -1.89 -1.57 27.68
CA PHE A 161 -2.81 -1.24 26.60
C PHE A 161 -4.22 -1.79 26.83
N THR A 162 -5.19 -1.07 26.31
CA THR A 162 -6.60 -1.46 26.37
C THR A 162 -6.93 -2.41 25.23
N VAL A 163 -7.73 -3.46 25.52
CA VAL A 163 -8.16 -4.47 24.55
C VAL A 163 -9.67 -4.42 24.36
N ILE A 164 -10.10 -4.58 23.12
CA ILE A 164 -11.49 -4.80 22.74
C ILE A 164 -11.59 -5.93 21.72
N TYR A 165 -12.64 -6.71 21.80
CA TYR A 165 -12.92 -7.81 20.89
C TYR A 165 -14.01 -7.40 19.91
N ALA A 166 -13.88 -7.80 18.65
CA ALA A 166 -14.82 -7.39 17.61
C ALA A 166 -15.13 -8.48 16.59
N SER A 167 -16.33 -8.42 16.05
CA SER A 167 -16.69 -9.02 14.77
C SER A 167 -17.13 -7.88 13.83
N ALA A 168 -16.18 -7.31 13.12
CA ALA A 168 -16.43 -6.16 12.25
C ALA A 168 -17.47 -6.46 11.17
N ILE A 169 -17.48 -7.69 10.63
CA ILE A 169 -18.46 -8.09 9.61
C ILE A 169 -19.89 -8.05 10.15
N ASN A 170 -20.09 -8.46 11.40
CA ASN A 170 -21.38 -8.43 12.08
C ASN A 170 -21.69 -7.09 12.72
N GLY A 171 -20.70 -6.18 12.82
CA GLY A 171 -20.85 -4.87 13.45
C GLY A 171 -20.97 -4.92 14.98
N LEU A 172 -20.28 -5.86 15.63
CA LEU A 172 -20.35 -6.13 17.07
C LEU A 172 -19.00 -5.90 17.73
N ALA A 173 -18.99 -5.36 18.95
CA ALA A 173 -17.79 -5.23 19.78
C ALA A 173 -18.10 -5.52 21.26
N GLY A 174 -17.09 -5.91 22.03
CA GLY A 174 -17.25 -6.21 23.46
C GLY A 174 -15.92 -6.21 24.22
N HIS A 175 -15.98 -6.24 25.55
CA HIS A 175 -14.82 -6.29 26.43
C HIS A 175 -14.30 -7.73 26.63
N GLU A 176 -15.13 -8.72 26.34
CA GLU A 176 -14.79 -10.14 26.41
C GLU A 176 -15.05 -10.80 25.05
N PRO A 177 -14.26 -11.80 24.63
CA PRO A 177 -14.40 -12.41 23.31
C PRO A 177 -15.71 -13.17 23.12
N ASP A 178 -16.28 -13.71 24.20
CA ASP A 178 -17.51 -14.51 24.21
C ASP A 178 -18.76 -13.68 24.51
N GLU A 179 -18.61 -12.41 24.90
CA GLU A 179 -19.70 -11.50 25.30
C GLU A 179 -19.63 -10.20 24.49
N LEU A 180 -19.95 -10.26 23.19
CA LEU A 180 -20.06 -9.08 22.37
C LEU A 180 -21.40 -8.38 22.59
N ALA A 181 -21.39 -7.03 22.59
CA ALA A 181 -22.60 -6.23 22.58
C ALA A 181 -23.32 -6.32 21.20
N GLU A 182 -24.52 -5.77 21.13
CA GLU A 182 -25.35 -5.81 19.89
C GLU A 182 -24.84 -4.85 18.80
N ASP A 183 -23.84 -4.02 19.11
CA ASP A 183 -23.28 -3.01 18.20
C ASP A 183 -21.82 -2.66 18.54
N MET A 184 -21.26 -1.61 17.89
CA MET A 184 -19.90 -1.11 18.09
C MET A 184 -19.79 -0.08 19.24
N THR A 185 -20.85 0.15 20.01
CA THR A 185 -20.85 1.11 21.12
C THR A 185 -19.67 0.91 22.07
N PRO A 186 -19.30 -0.33 22.51
CA PRO A 186 -18.15 -0.52 23.40
C PRO A 186 -16.83 0.02 22.83
N LEU A 187 -16.60 -0.13 21.52
CA LEU A 187 -15.42 0.40 20.85
C LEU A 187 -15.44 1.93 20.77
N LEU A 188 -16.58 2.52 20.37
CA LEU A 188 -16.73 3.97 20.27
C LEU A 188 -16.60 4.67 21.63
N ASP A 189 -17.18 4.09 22.68
CA ASP A 189 -17.04 4.60 24.05
C ASP A 189 -15.58 4.48 24.52
N MET A 190 -14.92 3.38 24.29
CA MET A 190 -13.51 3.19 24.62
C MET A 190 -12.62 4.23 23.92
N ILE A 191 -12.83 4.53 22.65
CA ILE A 191 -12.09 5.57 21.94
C ILE A 191 -12.25 6.92 22.66
N THR A 192 -13.48 7.30 23.01
CA THR A 192 -13.73 8.60 23.67
C THR A 192 -13.17 8.69 25.08
N GLU A 193 -13.08 7.58 25.81
CA GLU A 193 -12.60 7.51 27.19
C GLU A 193 -11.08 7.37 27.29
N LYS A 194 -10.47 6.57 26.42
CA LYS A 194 -9.06 6.19 26.53
C LYS A 194 -8.12 7.00 25.65
N VAL A 195 -8.58 7.47 24.49
CA VAL A 195 -7.76 8.34 23.64
C VAL A 195 -7.64 9.73 24.28
N ALA A 196 -6.42 10.20 24.44
CA ALA A 196 -6.17 11.54 24.97
C ALA A 196 -6.72 12.63 24.03
N ALA A 197 -7.15 13.74 24.62
CA ALA A 197 -7.40 14.95 23.84
C ALA A 197 -6.08 15.51 23.28
N PRO A 198 -6.11 16.20 22.12
CA PRO A 198 -4.91 16.81 21.56
C PRO A 198 -4.23 17.79 22.54
N ASP A 199 -2.93 17.58 22.77
CA ASP A 199 -2.13 18.51 23.59
C ASP A 199 -1.70 19.71 22.74
N VAL A 200 -2.60 20.67 22.59
CA VAL A 200 -2.44 21.86 21.77
C VAL A 200 -2.98 23.10 22.47
N ASP A 201 -2.48 24.27 22.10
CA ASP A 201 -2.99 25.56 22.57
C ASP A 201 -3.84 26.23 21.48
N GLN A 202 -5.14 26.29 21.70
CA GLN A 202 -6.10 26.92 20.78
C GLN A 202 -6.02 28.46 20.78
N ASN A 203 -5.29 29.07 21.74
CA ASN A 203 -5.07 30.50 21.82
C ASN A 203 -3.68 30.94 21.33
N ALA A 204 -2.81 30.00 20.98
CA ALA A 204 -1.51 30.28 20.39
C ALA A 204 -1.64 30.87 18.97
N PRO A 205 -0.58 31.45 18.39
CA PRO A 205 -0.55 31.78 16.98
C PRO A 205 -0.81 30.57 16.08
N PHE A 206 -1.46 30.77 14.95
CA PHE A 206 -1.79 29.69 14.02
C PHE A 206 -0.54 28.98 13.51
N ARG A 207 -0.60 27.65 13.55
CA ARG A 207 0.45 26.78 13.02
C ARG A 207 -0.14 25.44 12.58
N MET A 208 0.19 25.03 11.37
CA MET A 208 -0.24 23.75 10.78
C MET A 208 0.84 23.21 9.85
N GLN A 209 1.18 21.94 9.96
CA GLN A 209 2.07 21.25 9.01
C GLN A 209 1.26 20.45 8.01
N ILE A 210 1.68 20.48 6.75
CA ILE A 210 1.06 19.70 5.67
C ILE A 210 1.61 18.28 5.72
N SER A 211 0.74 17.34 6.03
CA SER A 211 1.05 15.90 6.14
C SER A 211 0.65 15.11 4.90
N ALA A 212 -0.37 15.58 4.16
CA ALA A 212 -0.80 14.97 2.91
C ALA A 212 -1.24 16.04 1.91
N LEU A 213 -1.19 15.70 0.63
CA LEU A 213 -1.69 16.53 -0.45
C LEU A 213 -2.76 15.77 -1.24
N ASP A 214 -3.72 16.50 -1.75
CA ASP A 214 -4.72 16.05 -2.69
C ASP A 214 -4.88 17.10 -3.78
N SER A 215 -5.52 16.80 -4.87
CA SER A 215 -5.77 17.74 -5.95
C SER A 215 -7.18 17.61 -6.51
N ASN A 216 -7.76 18.74 -6.83
CA ASN A 216 -9.04 18.80 -7.50
C ASN A 216 -8.93 19.77 -8.66
N SER A 217 -9.48 19.40 -9.82
CA SER A 217 -9.45 20.22 -11.04
C SER A 217 -10.08 21.61 -10.88
N TYR A 218 -10.94 21.80 -9.87
CA TYR A 218 -11.64 23.07 -9.63
C TYR A 218 -10.93 23.97 -8.61
N VAL A 219 -10.36 23.38 -7.55
CA VAL A 219 -9.74 24.13 -6.43
C VAL A 219 -8.23 24.04 -6.39
N GLY A 220 -7.63 23.24 -7.28
CA GLY A 220 -6.18 23.02 -7.33
C GLY A 220 -5.68 22.11 -6.23
N VAL A 221 -4.52 22.44 -5.66
CA VAL A 221 -3.87 21.67 -4.60
C VAL A 221 -4.60 21.87 -3.27
N ILE A 222 -4.84 20.78 -2.57
CA ILE A 222 -5.47 20.72 -1.24
C ILE A 222 -4.43 20.19 -0.26
N GLY A 223 -4.05 21.00 0.72
CA GLY A 223 -3.17 20.59 1.81
C GLY A 223 -3.97 20.03 2.98
N ILE A 224 -3.56 18.85 3.47
CA ILE A 224 -4.20 18.18 4.60
C ILE A 224 -3.21 18.11 5.76
N GLY A 225 -3.67 18.44 6.97
CA GLY A 225 -2.84 18.35 8.17
C GLY A 225 -3.59 18.66 9.43
N ARG A 226 -2.91 18.50 10.57
CA ARG A 226 -3.42 18.86 11.88
C ARG A 226 -2.99 20.28 12.24
N ILE A 227 -3.92 21.07 12.76
CA ILE A 227 -3.62 22.39 13.33
C ILE A 227 -2.95 22.15 14.70
N THR A 228 -1.70 22.62 14.86
CA THR A 228 -0.92 22.44 16.09
C THR A 228 -0.96 23.64 17.02
N GLY A 229 -1.46 24.77 16.58
CA GLY A 229 -1.65 25.99 17.39
C GLY A 229 -2.68 26.93 16.79
N GLY A 230 -3.41 27.63 17.63
CA GLY A 230 -4.33 28.69 17.27
C GLY A 230 -5.59 28.25 16.52
N SER A 231 -6.03 29.10 15.65
CA SER A 231 -7.19 28.87 14.77
C SER A 231 -6.96 29.47 13.39
N VAL A 232 -7.75 29.03 12.42
CA VAL A 232 -7.69 29.48 11.04
C VAL A 232 -9.09 29.66 10.46
N LYS A 233 -9.25 30.68 9.63
CA LYS A 233 -10.48 30.99 8.92
C LYS A 233 -10.23 31.10 7.41
N PRO A 234 -11.28 30.95 6.59
CA PRO A 234 -11.19 31.28 5.18
C PRO A 234 -10.72 32.75 5.01
N ASN A 235 -9.89 32.98 4.01
CA ASN A 235 -9.25 34.24 3.68
C ASN A 235 -8.13 34.72 4.62
N ASP A 236 -7.71 33.94 5.61
CA ASP A 236 -6.57 34.30 6.45
C ASP A 236 -5.26 34.33 5.63
N ARG A 237 -4.39 35.27 6.01
CA ARG A 237 -3.03 35.36 5.47
C ARG A 237 -2.11 34.52 6.30
N VAL A 238 -1.25 33.75 5.63
CA VAL A 238 -0.28 32.88 6.27
C VAL A 238 1.09 33.02 5.62
N VAL A 239 2.12 32.60 6.32
CA VAL A 239 3.46 32.37 5.76
C VAL A 239 3.67 30.86 5.67
N VAL A 240 3.99 30.41 4.48
CA VAL A 240 4.39 29.02 4.21
C VAL A 240 5.89 28.91 4.35
N VAL A 241 6.36 28.05 5.21
CA VAL A 241 7.80 27.75 5.38
C VAL A 241 8.05 26.34 4.85
N ASP A 242 8.91 26.22 3.84
CA ASP A 242 9.26 24.93 3.25
C ASP A 242 10.29 24.17 4.08
N LYS A 243 10.59 22.92 3.67
CA LYS A 243 11.59 22.07 4.33
C LYS A 243 13.01 22.64 4.36
N SER A 244 13.31 23.62 3.50
CA SER A 244 14.60 24.32 3.41
C SER A 244 14.62 25.61 4.23
N GLY A 245 13.49 25.98 4.86
CA GLY A 245 13.34 27.20 5.62
C GLY A 245 13.03 28.44 4.76
N ILE A 246 12.67 28.27 3.49
CA ILE A 246 12.28 29.38 2.62
C ILE A 246 10.86 29.79 2.93
N GLU A 247 10.68 31.09 3.18
CA GLU A 247 9.39 31.67 3.52
C GLU A 247 8.69 32.27 2.29
N ARG A 248 7.39 32.03 2.18
CA ARG A 248 6.54 32.67 1.18
C ARG A 248 5.19 33.05 1.76
N LYS A 249 4.70 34.22 1.38
CA LYS A 249 3.36 34.69 1.81
C LYS A 249 2.30 34.02 0.97
N ALA A 250 1.23 33.56 1.62
CA ALA A 250 0.09 32.94 0.97
C ALA A 250 -1.22 33.39 1.63
N LYS A 251 -2.32 33.07 0.97
CA LYS A 251 -3.68 33.30 1.47
C LYS A 251 -4.48 32.00 1.36
N ILE A 252 -5.12 31.62 2.44
CA ILE A 252 -6.03 30.49 2.48
C ILE A 252 -7.35 30.90 1.81
N LEU A 253 -7.84 30.09 0.88
CA LEU A 253 -9.13 30.34 0.23
C LEU A 253 -10.27 29.70 1.02
N GLN A 254 -10.17 28.42 1.31
CA GLN A 254 -11.17 27.65 2.04
C GLN A 254 -10.51 26.81 3.13
N VAL A 255 -11.26 26.59 4.21
CA VAL A 255 -10.95 25.63 5.27
C VAL A 255 -12.05 24.59 5.26
N LEU A 256 -11.69 23.31 5.08
CA LEU A 256 -12.64 22.21 5.00
C LEU A 256 -12.39 21.24 6.14
N GLY A 257 -13.44 20.95 6.91
CA GLY A 257 -13.45 19.83 7.87
C GLY A 257 -13.98 18.56 7.22
N HIS A 258 -13.88 17.42 7.92
CA HIS A 258 -14.47 16.17 7.49
C HIS A 258 -15.80 15.93 8.21
N HIS A 259 -16.81 15.43 7.48
CA HIS A 259 -18.05 14.89 8.04
C HIS A 259 -18.33 13.56 7.34
N GLY A 260 -18.12 12.46 8.05
CA GLY A 260 -17.94 11.19 7.37
C GLY A 260 -16.76 11.31 6.39
N LEU A 261 -16.97 10.91 5.16
CA LEU A 261 -15.98 11.01 4.07
C LEU A 261 -16.04 12.34 3.31
N GLU A 262 -17.08 13.14 3.54
CA GLU A 262 -17.27 14.39 2.82
C GLU A 262 -16.44 15.52 3.44
N ARG A 263 -15.91 16.39 2.59
CA ARG A 263 -15.24 17.63 2.97
C ARG A 263 -16.26 18.76 2.99
N VAL A 264 -16.46 19.34 4.17
CA VAL A 264 -17.45 20.40 4.39
C VAL A 264 -16.74 21.69 4.76
N GLU A 265 -17.13 22.79 4.12
CA GLU A 265 -16.60 24.11 4.47
C GLU A 265 -16.91 24.47 5.93
N THR A 266 -15.92 25.06 6.60
CA THR A 266 -16.05 25.55 7.96
C THR A 266 -15.62 27.02 8.06
N ASP A 267 -16.35 27.81 8.83
CA ASP A 267 -16.04 29.21 9.06
C ASP A 267 -14.78 29.40 9.93
N GLU A 268 -14.44 28.42 10.76
CA GLU A 268 -13.28 28.45 11.64
C GLU A 268 -12.89 27.02 12.04
N ALA A 269 -11.61 26.72 11.95
CA ALA A 269 -11.01 25.51 12.51
C ALA A 269 -9.98 25.86 13.60
N LYS A 270 -9.89 25.03 14.64
CA LYS A 270 -9.04 25.27 15.83
C LYS A 270 -8.01 24.18 15.99
N ALA A 271 -6.94 24.52 16.71
CA ALA A 271 -5.87 23.58 17.03
C ALA A 271 -6.40 22.26 17.62
N GLY A 272 -5.81 21.18 17.16
CA GLY A 272 -6.19 19.80 17.43
C GLY A 272 -6.96 19.16 16.28
N ASP A 273 -7.69 19.91 15.45
CA ASP A 273 -8.47 19.35 14.36
C ASP A 273 -7.63 19.05 13.12
N ILE A 274 -8.02 18.03 12.36
CA ILE A 274 -7.44 17.67 11.06
C ILE A 274 -8.31 18.27 9.98
N VAL A 275 -7.71 19.14 9.17
CA VAL A 275 -8.43 19.93 8.17
C VAL A 275 -7.76 19.91 6.81
N CYS A 276 -8.53 20.29 5.79
CA CYS A 276 -8.04 20.52 4.45
C CYS A 276 -8.02 22.04 4.17
N ILE A 277 -6.96 22.49 3.53
CA ILE A 277 -6.76 23.91 3.17
C ILE A 277 -6.56 24.03 1.67
N THR A 278 -7.24 25.01 1.04
CA THR A 278 -7.14 25.31 -0.38
C THR A 278 -6.66 26.74 -0.65
N GLY A 279 -6.28 27.03 -1.89
CA GLY A 279 -5.92 28.37 -2.35
C GLY A 279 -4.43 28.71 -2.25
N ILE A 280 -3.60 27.79 -1.81
CA ILE A 280 -2.14 27.97 -1.76
C ILE A 280 -1.51 27.22 -2.92
N GLU A 281 -0.89 27.96 -3.83
CA GLU A 281 -0.14 27.38 -4.96
C GLU A 281 1.18 26.77 -4.48
N ALA A 282 1.65 25.73 -5.19
CA ALA A 282 2.92 25.04 -4.96
C ALA A 282 3.14 24.60 -3.49
N LEU A 283 2.09 24.12 -2.83
CA LEU A 283 2.15 23.55 -1.49
C LEU A 283 2.83 22.16 -1.55
N ASN A 284 3.71 21.89 -0.61
CA ASN A 284 4.42 20.62 -0.52
C ASN A 284 4.18 19.94 0.82
N ILE A 285 4.39 18.63 0.86
CA ILE A 285 4.41 17.88 2.12
C ILE A 285 5.58 18.37 2.97
N SER A 286 5.37 18.45 4.28
CA SER A 286 6.25 19.06 5.30
C SER A 286 6.24 20.58 5.34
N ASP A 287 5.63 21.28 4.40
CA ASP A 287 5.46 22.73 4.52
C ASP A 287 4.71 23.07 5.82
N THR A 288 5.17 24.08 6.55
CA THR A 288 4.47 24.61 7.73
C THR A 288 3.78 25.92 7.38
N LEU A 289 2.49 26.00 7.64
CA LEU A 289 1.71 27.23 7.58
C LEU A 289 1.77 27.91 8.94
N CYS A 290 2.23 29.15 8.97
CA CYS A 290 2.39 29.94 10.20
C CYS A 290 1.59 31.23 10.13
N ASP A 291 1.24 31.74 11.32
CA ASP A 291 0.81 33.12 11.49
C ASP A 291 1.93 34.07 10.99
N PRO A 292 1.62 35.13 10.19
CA PRO A 292 2.63 36.02 9.62
C PRO A 292 3.50 36.73 10.65
N ASP A 293 2.98 36.98 11.85
CA ASP A 293 3.69 37.66 12.92
C ASP A 293 4.46 36.72 13.85
N HIS A 294 4.23 35.37 13.70
CA HIS A 294 4.81 34.35 14.57
C HIS A 294 5.27 33.12 13.76
N ILE A 295 6.34 33.28 13.00
CA ILE A 295 6.88 32.23 12.15
C ILE A 295 7.70 31.23 12.99
N LYS A 296 7.14 30.02 13.21
CA LYS A 296 7.80 28.91 13.92
C LYS A 296 7.51 27.61 13.19
N PRO A 297 8.30 27.24 12.15
CA PRO A 297 8.08 26.02 11.41
C PRO A 297 8.28 24.78 12.30
N LEU A 298 7.55 23.73 11.98
CA LEU A 298 7.76 22.40 12.56
C LEU A 298 8.94 21.70 11.84
N PRO A 299 9.64 20.78 12.50
CA PRO A 299 10.64 19.95 11.84
C PRO A 299 10.03 19.24 10.63
N PRO A 300 10.75 19.14 9.50
CA PRO A 300 10.29 18.39 8.35
C PRO A 300 9.97 16.93 8.73
N LEU A 301 8.91 16.40 8.13
CA LEU A 301 8.58 14.98 8.28
C LEU A 301 9.67 14.15 7.60
N SER A 302 10.10 13.09 8.25
CA SER A 302 11.09 12.16 7.68
C SER A 302 10.49 11.44 6.48
N VAL A 303 11.31 11.26 5.47
CA VAL A 303 10.98 10.51 4.26
C VAL A 303 12.05 9.45 4.09
N ASP A 304 11.65 8.18 4.13
CA ASP A 304 12.58 7.09 3.88
C ASP A 304 13.05 7.08 2.41
N GLU A 305 14.26 6.62 2.18
CA GLU A 305 14.81 6.58 0.83
C GLU A 305 14.25 5.42 0.00
N PRO A 306 14.12 5.61 -1.33
CA PRO A 306 13.71 4.54 -2.22
C PRO A 306 14.70 3.37 -2.20
N THR A 307 14.19 2.15 -2.33
CA THR A 307 15.00 0.91 -2.33
C THR A 307 15.02 0.19 -3.68
N VAL A 308 14.05 0.49 -4.56
CA VAL A 308 13.90 -0.14 -5.88
C VAL A 308 13.79 0.93 -6.97
N SER A 309 14.38 0.68 -8.11
CA SER A 309 14.28 1.56 -9.29
C SER A 309 13.89 0.77 -10.54
N MET A 310 13.19 1.44 -11.45
CA MET A 310 12.85 0.96 -12.78
C MET A 310 13.08 2.08 -13.80
N VAL A 311 13.36 1.71 -15.04
CA VAL A 311 13.39 2.66 -16.15
C VAL A 311 12.01 2.66 -16.82
N PHE A 312 11.41 3.84 -16.89
CA PHE A 312 10.20 4.10 -17.68
C PHE A 312 10.64 4.76 -18.99
N GLN A 313 10.19 4.24 -20.10
CA GLN A 313 10.59 4.75 -21.41
C GLN A 313 9.43 4.74 -22.40
N VAL A 314 9.61 5.50 -23.47
CA VAL A 314 8.68 5.48 -24.60
C VAL A 314 8.59 4.06 -25.17
N ASN A 315 7.37 3.61 -25.47
CA ASN A 315 7.16 2.35 -26.16
C ASN A 315 7.61 2.46 -27.61
N ASP A 316 8.67 1.78 -27.97
CA ASP A 316 9.25 1.71 -29.33
C ASP A 316 8.83 0.45 -30.10
N SER A 317 7.89 -0.32 -29.55
CA SER A 317 7.38 -1.52 -30.21
C SER A 317 6.55 -1.19 -31.45
N PRO A 318 6.36 -2.14 -32.41
CA PRO A 318 5.49 -1.97 -33.57
C PRO A 318 4.02 -1.66 -33.23
N PHE A 319 3.61 -1.81 -31.98
CA PHE A 319 2.26 -1.52 -31.51
C PHE A 319 2.13 -0.19 -30.77
N CYS A 320 3.17 0.63 -30.77
CA CYS A 320 3.13 1.95 -30.16
C CYS A 320 1.92 2.76 -30.66
N GLY A 321 1.17 3.36 -29.72
CA GLY A 321 0.00 4.19 -29.98
C GLY A 321 -1.28 3.42 -30.32
N LYS A 322 -1.31 2.08 -30.17
CA LYS A 322 -2.53 1.29 -30.40
C LYS A 322 -3.45 1.25 -29.19
N GLU A 323 -2.92 1.32 -27.98
CA GLU A 323 -3.68 1.18 -26.74
C GLU A 323 -3.77 2.48 -25.95
N GLY A 324 -2.71 3.30 -25.92
CA GLY A 324 -2.64 4.56 -25.20
C GLY A 324 -2.67 5.79 -26.12
N LYS A 325 -3.14 6.92 -25.57
CA LYS A 325 -3.11 8.23 -26.24
C LYS A 325 -1.80 8.98 -26.00
N TYR A 326 -1.24 8.81 -24.80
CA TYR A 326 -0.07 9.56 -24.33
C TYR A 326 1.16 8.67 -24.44
N VAL A 327 1.88 8.82 -25.56
CA VAL A 327 2.98 7.92 -25.97
C VAL A 327 4.34 8.62 -26.07
N THR A 328 4.39 9.95 -25.89
CA THR A 328 5.62 10.72 -26.06
C THR A 328 6.40 10.84 -24.74
N SER A 329 7.73 11.01 -24.81
CA SER A 329 8.57 11.26 -23.63
C SER A 329 8.09 12.47 -22.83
N ARG A 330 7.63 13.52 -23.50
CA ARG A 330 7.07 14.69 -22.84
C ARG A 330 5.82 14.35 -22.01
N ASN A 331 4.88 13.57 -22.57
CA ASN A 331 3.70 13.17 -21.83
C ASN A 331 4.06 12.37 -20.57
N ILE A 332 5.01 11.43 -20.70
CA ILE A 332 5.49 10.62 -19.56
C ILE A 332 6.16 11.51 -18.53
N LYS A 333 7.04 12.44 -18.97
CA LYS A 333 7.72 13.39 -18.06
C LYS A 333 6.73 14.25 -17.29
N ASP A 334 5.81 14.92 -17.99
CA ASP A 334 4.81 15.81 -17.38
C ASP A 334 3.96 15.04 -16.35
N ARG A 335 3.60 13.78 -16.65
CA ARG A 335 2.83 12.94 -15.73
C ARG A 335 3.64 12.53 -14.49
N LEU A 336 4.90 12.15 -14.67
CA LEU A 336 5.80 11.81 -13.56
C LEU A 336 6.07 13.03 -12.67
N GLU A 337 6.24 14.21 -13.24
CA GLU A 337 6.37 15.46 -12.48
C GLU A 337 5.10 15.77 -11.65
N GLN A 338 3.92 15.52 -12.19
CA GLN A 338 2.67 15.62 -11.44
C GLN A 338 2.60 14.60 -10.29
N GLU A 339 3.06 13.39 -10.50
CA GLU A 339 3.10 12.36 -9.45
C GLU A 339 3.99 12.80 -8.28
N LEU A 340 5.14 13.41 -8.55
CA LEU A 340 6.07 13.89 -7.51
C LEU A 340 5.46 14.93 -6.55
N ILE A 341 4.38 15.61 -6.94
CA ILE A 341 3.69 16.56 -6.07
C ILE A 341 3.04 15.83 -4.89
N HIS A 342 2.47 14.65 -5.13
CA HIS A 342 1.71 13.90 -4.14
C HIS A 342 2.52 12.77 -3.51
N ASN A 343 3.45 12.21 -4.26
CA ASN A 343 4.20 11.00 -3.93
C ASN A 343 5.65 11.35 -3.60
N VAL A 344 5.90 11.71 -2.35
CA VAL A 344 7.26 12.13 -1.89
C VAL A 344 8.27 10.99 -1.82
N ALA A 345 7.79 9.74 -1.76
CA ALA A 345 8.62 8.54 -1.79
C ALA A 345 9.20 8.26 -3.19
N LEU A 346 8.63 8.89 -4.21
CA LEU A 346 9.06 8.69 -5.58
C LEU A 346 10.23 9.62 -5.90
N ARG A 347 11.23 9.11 -6.60
CA ARG A 347 12.28 9.92 -7.24
C ARG A 347 12.27 9.65 -8.72
N VAL A 348 12.37 10.70 -9.51
CA VAL A 348 12.43 10.63 -10.97
C VAL A 348 13.70 11.36 -11.42
N GLU A 349 14.54 10.66 -12.14
CA GLU A 349 15.79 11.16 -12.71
C GLU A 349 15.76 10.92 -14.23
N GLU A 350 16.43 11.77 -15.00
CA GLU A 350 16.62 11.53 -16.43
C GLU A 350 17.50 10.28 -16.61
N GLY A 351 17.10 9.42 -17.56
CA GLY A 351 17.84 8.21 -17.89
C GLY A 351 19.03 8.45 -18.82
N GLU A 352 19.54 7.37 -19.41
CA GLU A 352 20.66 7.44 -20.36
C GLU A 352 20.30 8.13 -21.68
N SER A 353 19.02 8.21 -21.99
CA SER A 353 18.50 8.92 -23.17
C SER A 353 17.32 9.83 -22.80
N PRO A 354 16.99 10.85 -23.63
CA PRO A 354 15.88 11.78 -23.38
C PRO A 354 14.50 11.11 -23.31
N ASP A 355 14.37 9.88 -23.80
CA ASP A 355 13.14 9.11 -23.82
C ASP A 355 13.04 8.13 -22.64
N GLN A 356 13.98 8.20 -21.71
CA GLN A 356 14.08 7.32 -20.55
C GLN A 356 14.07 8.11 -19.25
N PHE A 357 13.34 7.59 -18.26
CA PHE A 357 13.25 8.14 -16.90
C PHE A 357 13.54 7.03 -15.90
N LYS A 358 14.53 7.23 -15.02
CA LYS A 358 14.77 6.34 -13.89
C LYS A 358 13.82 6.72 -12.77
N VAL A 359 12.89 5.83 -12.49
CA VAL A 359 11.86 6.00 -11.46
C VAL A 359 12.19 5.10 -10.28
N SER A 360 12.39 5.70 -9.12
CA SER A 360 12.77 4.99 -7.90
C SER A 360 11.67 5.11 -6.84
N GLY A 361 11.34 4.01 -6.19
CA GLY A 361 10.28 3.92 -5.19
C GLY A 361 10.65 2.98 -4.03
N ARG A 362 9.74 2.86 -3.07
CA ARG A 362 9.96 2.08 -1.84
C ARG A 362 9.99 0.56 -2.08
N GLY A 363 9.28 0.09 -3.09
CA GLY A 363 9.19 -1.33 -3.41
C GLY A 363 8.53 -1.59 -4.74
N GLU A 364 8.42 -2.87 -5.09
CA GLU A 364 7.83 -3.33 -6.35
C GLU A 364 6.35 -2.94 -6.47
N LEU A 365 5.58 -3.08 -5.37
CA LEU A 365 4.17 -2.73 -5.36
C LEU A 365 3.95 -1.23 -5.59
N HIS A 366 4.75 -0.37 -4.97
CA HIS A 366 4.66 1.08 -5.14
C HIS A 366 4.80 1.48 -6.62
N LEU A 367 5.83 0.96 -7.31
CA LEU A 367 6.04 1.23 -8.74
C LEU A 367 4.96 0.58 -9.62
N SER A 368 4.47 -0.62 -9.27
CA SER A 368 3.41 -1.29 -10.04
C SER A 368 2.06 -0.56 -9.96
N VAL A 369 1.75 0.05 -8.83
CA VAL A 369 0.56 0.91 -8.66
C VAL A 369 0.66 2.12 -9.56
N LEU A 370 1.82 2.78 -9.61
CA LEU A 370 2.05 3.93 -10.50
C LEU A 370 1.88 3.55 -11.98
N ILE A 371 2.51 2.44 -12.41
CA ILE A 371 2.39 1.95 -13.79
C ILE A 371 0.93 1.70 -14.16
N GLU A 372 0.19 1.02 -13.30
CA GLU A 372 -1.22 0.71 -13.53
C GLU A 372 -2.10 1.96 -13.54
N THR A 373 -1.82 2.94 -12.68
CA THR A 373 -2.51 4.24 -12.69
C THR A 373 -2.29 4.95 -14.04
N MET A 374 -1.04 5.03 -14.48
CA MET A 374 -0.71 5.64 -15.79
C MET A 374 -1.39 4.91 -16.94
N ARG A 375 -1.43 3.58 -16.92
CA ARG A 375 -2.12 2.78 -17.93
C ARG A 375 -3.61 3.11 -18.00
N ARG A 376 -4.29 3.23 -16.85
CA ARG A 376 -5.72 3.59 -16.76
C ARG A 376 -5.99 5.01 -17.21
N GLU A 377 -5.01 5.90 -17.08
CA GLU A 377 -5.05 7.27 -17.58
C GLU A 377 -4.73 7.38 -19.08
N ASN A 378 -4.63 6.26 -19.81
CA ASN A 378 -4.29 6.15 -21.23
C ASN A 378 -2.85 6.50 -21.60
N TYR A 379 -1.91 6.36 -20.68
CA TYR A 379 -0.49 6.37 -21.00
C TYR A 379 -0.06 5.00 -21.50
N GLU A 380 0.82 4.99 -22.50
CA GLU A 380 1.46 3.81 -23.02
C GLU A 380 2.98 4.00 -22.88
N LEU A 381 3.62 3.08 -22.18
CA LEU A 381 5.04 3.15 -21.88
C LEU A 381 5.64 1.74 -21.81
N ALA A 382 6.94 1.64 -22.01
CA ALA A 382 7.71 0.45 -21.72
C ALA A 382 8.42 0.61 -20.37
N VAL A 383 8.55 -0.48 -19.62
CA VAL A 383 9.21 -0.48 -18.30
C VAL A 383 10.33 -1.52 -18.28
N SER A 384 11.42 -1.20 -17.60
CA SER A 384 12.48 -2.15 -17.37
C SER A 384 12.14 -3.12 -16.23
N LYS A 385 12.97 -4.14 -16.07
CA LYS A 385 12.97 -4.98 -14.88
C LYS A 385 13.32 -4.13 -13.65
N PRO A 386 12.63 -4.33 -12.49
CA PRO A 386 13.01 -3.65 -11.25
C PRO A 386 14.41 -4.06 -10.80
N GLN A 387 15.14 -3.09 -10.27
CA GLN A 387 16.48 -3.25 -9.73
C GLN A 387 16.55 -2.64 -8.35
N VAL A 388 17.21 -3.30 -7.41
CA VAL A 388 17.47 -2.71 -6.09
C VAL A 388 18.50 -1.60 -6.17
N ILE A 389 18.31 -0.57 -5.37
CA ILE A 389 19.26 0.55 -5.27
C ILE A 389 20.36 0.11 -4.31
N GLN A 390 21.57 0.03 -4.82
CA GLN A 390 22.76 -0.26 -4.01
C GLN A 390 23.40 1.04 -3.54
N LYS A 391 24.06 1.00 -2.38
CA LYS A 391 24.80 2.13 -1.80
C LYS A 391 26.26 1.75 -1.64
N GLU A 392 27.16 2.68 -1.95
CA GLU A 392 28.58 2.55 -1.63
C GLU A 392 28.83 3.12 -0.23
N VAL A 393 29.34 2.29 0.68
CA VAL A 393 29.71 2.67 2.04
C VAL A 393 31.20 2.38 2.22
N GLY A 394 32.04 3.38 2.02
CA GLY A 394 33.49 3.22 1.94
C GLY A 394 33.88 2.44 0.68
N GLU A 395 34.54 1.28 0.83
CA GLU A 395 34.92 0.39 -0.27
C GLU A 395 33.92 -0.75 -0.49
N GLU A 396 32.83 -0.80 0.27
CA GLU A 396 31.87 -1.89 0.25
C GLU A 396 30.55 -1.48 -0.39
N ILE A 397 29.94 -2.42 -1.13
CA ILE A 397 28.61 -2.24 -1.71
C ILE A 397 27.59 -2.79 -0.72
N HIS A 398 26.63 -1.96 -0.34
CA HIS A 398 25.51 -2.30 0.50
C HIS A 398 24.23 -2.41 -0.34
N GLU A 399 23.40 -3.39 0.00
CA GLU A 399 22.08 -3.59 -0.59
C GLU A 399 20.98 -3.62 0.48
N PRO A 400 19.71 -3.34 0.11
CA PRO A 400 18.60 -3.37 1.05
C PRO A 400 18.25 -4.80 1.45
N TYR A 401 17.94 -4.99 2.73
CA TYR A 401 17.46 -6.24 3.33
C TYR A 401 16.05 -6.08 3.86
N GLU A 402 15.29 -7.15 3.79
CA GLU A 402 13.91 -7.23 4.29
C GLU A 402 13.75 -8.37 5.28
N ILE A 403 12.95 -8.14 6.32
CA ILE A 403 12.40 -9.20 7.15
C ILE A 403 11.22 -9.79 6.39
N VAL A 404 11.30 -11.08 6.11
CA VAL A 404 10.28 -11.83 5.39
C VAL A 404 9.63 -12.81 6.32
N VAL A 405 8.32 -12.71 6.49
CA VAL A 405 7.56 -13.70 7.26
C VAL A 405 6.65 -14.49 6.34
N ILE A 406 6.76 -15.78 6.46
CA ILE A 406 6.03 -16.77 5.68
C ILE A 406 5.21 -17.63 6.63
N ASP A 407 3.90 -17.70 6.39
CA ASP A 407 2.98 -18.56 7.12
C ASP A 407 2.39 -19.60 6.16
N ILE A 408 2.74 -20.86 6.36
CA ILE A 408 2.43 -21.97 5.45
C ILE A 408 1.98 -23.23 6.21
N GLN A 409 1.43 -24.19 5.48
CA GLN A 409 1.25 -25.54 5.98
C GLN A 409 2.58 -26.30 5.99
N GLU A 410 2.79 -27.20 6.93
CA GLU A 410 4.03 -27.95 7.13
C GLU A 410 4.52 -28.67 5.85
N GLU A 411 3.59 -29.16 5.04
CA GLU A 411 3.88 -29.87 3.76
C GLU A 411 4.67 -29.01 2.75
N HIS A 412 4.57 -27.68 2.84
CA HIS A 412 5.26 -26.75 1.93
C HIS A 412 6.64 -26.32 2.43
N GLN A 413 7.03 -26.69 3.66
CA GLN A 413 8.28 -26.24 4.30
C GLN A 413 9.52 -26.51 3.43
N GLY A 414 9.65 -27.72 2.92
CA GLY A 414 10.85 -28.13 2.15
C GLY A 414 11.05 -27.26 0.91
N ALA A 415 10.00 -27.06 0.13
CA ALA A 415 10.04 -26.25 -1.09
C ALA A 415 10.36 -24.77 -0.81
N ILE A 416 9.78 -24.22 0.27
CA ILE A 416 10.02 -22.83 0.66
C ILE A 416 11.44 -22.65 1.20
N MET A 417 11.94 -23.55 2.04
CA MET A 417 13.31 -23.49 2.55
C MET A 417 14.36 -23.57 1.43
N GLU A 418 14.15 -24.44 0.46
CA GLU A 418 15.03 -24.57 -0.71
C GLU A 418 15.03 -23.27 -1.55
N GLU A 419 13.85 -22.75 -1.86
CA GLU A 419 13.73 -21.54 -2.68
C GLU A 419 14.31 -20.31 -1.96
N MET A 420 14.03 -20.14 -0.67
CA MET A 420 14.60 -19.04 0.12
C MET A 420 16.13 -19.15 0.23
N GLY A 421 16.68 -20.36 0.30
CA GLY A 421 18.12 -20.60 0.21
C GLY A 421 18.72 -20.15 -1.13
N HIS A 422 18.09 -20.48 -2.26
CA HIS A 422 18.50 -20.02 -3.59
C HIS A 422 18.46 -18.49 -3.70
N ARG A 423 17.52 -17.85 -3.01
CA ARG A 423 17.35 -16.38 -2.93
C ARG A 423 18.25 -15.72 -1.88
N LYS A 424 19.14 -16.49 -1.26
CA LYS A 424 20.14 -16.03 -0.27
C LYS A 424 19.53 -15.43 0.99
N ALA A 425 18.33 -15.88 1.35
CA ALA A 425 17.70 -15.54 2.61
C ALA A 425 18.26 -16.38 3.75
N ASP A 426 18.42 -15.76 4.92
CA ASP A 426 18.88 -16.39 6.14
C ASP A 426 17.70 -16.62 7.09
N LEU A 427 17.43 -17.86 7.46
CA LEU A 427 16.37 -18.19 8.42
C LEU A 427 16.72 -17.61 9.79
N GLN A 428 15.80 -16.83 10.35
CA GLN A 428 15.93 -16.22 11.67
C GLN A 428 15.16 -17.01 12.73
N SER A 429 13.92 -17.37 12.45
CA SER A 429 13.08 -18.14 13.35
C SER A 429 12.14 -19.09 12.61
N LEU A 430 11.73 -20.15 13.31
CA LEU A 430 10.75 -21.13 12.86
C LEU A 430 9.86 -21.49 14.05
N VAL A 431 8.56 -21.26 13.90
CA VAL A 431 7.56 -21.57 14.93
C VAL A 431 6.46 -22.44 14.32
N ILE A 432 6.19 -23.58 14.94
CA ILE A 432 5.09 -24.47 14.54
C ILE A 432 3.89 -24.13 15.43
N THR A 433 2.76 -23.80 14.81
CA THR A 433 1.51 -23.54 15.51
C THR A 433 0.74 -24.84 15.74
N GLU A 434 -0.09 -24.89 16.78
CA GLU A 434 -0.85 -26.08 17.17
C GLU A 434 -1.77 -26.65 16.06
N ASN A 435 -2.10 -25.83 15.05
CA ASN A 435 -2.94 -26.23 13.92
C ASN A 435 -2.17 -26.79 12.71
N GLY A 436 -0.89 -27.17 12.87
CA GLY A 436 -0.05 -27.67 11.78
C GLY A 436 0.37 -26.60 10.77
N ARG A 437 0.16 -25.33 11.07
CA ARG A 437 0.74 -24.22 10.32
C ARG A 437 2.12 -23.89 10.88
N MET A 438 2.98 -23.43 10.01
CA MET A 438 4.35 -23.08 10.32
C MET A 438 4.60 -21.62 9.94
N ARG A 439 5.19 -20.88 10.87
CA ARG A 439 5.66 -19.52 10.63
C ARG A 439 7.19 -19.52 10.52
N LEU A 440 7.69 -19.02 9.41
CA LEU A 440 9.10 -18.87 9.10
C LEU A 440 9.43 -17.39 8.99
N GLU A 441 10.49 -16.97 9.63
CA GLU A 441 11.02 -15.60 9.52
C GLU A 441 12.41 -15.65 8.90
N PHE A 442 12.62 -14.88 7.83
CA PHE A 442 13.89 -14.78 7.10
C PHE A 442 14.37 -13.35 7.06
N MET A 443 15.70 -13.18 7.06
CA MET A 443 16.35 -11.96 6.60
C MET A 443 16.80 -12.19 5.16
N ALA A 444 16.25 -11.44 4.21
CA ALA A 444 16.52 -11.64 2.78
C ALA A 444 16.97 -10.34 2.10
N PRO A 445 17.94 -10.41 1.15
CA PRO A 445 18.22 -9.27 0.30
C PRO A 445 17.01 -8.97 -0.59
N SER A 446 16.60 -7.69 -0.69
CA SER A 446 15.41 -7.28 -1.46
C SER A 446 15.45 -7.76 -2.91
N ARG A 447 16.65 -7.80 -3.54
CA ARG A 447 16.79 -8.34 -4.91
C ARG A 447 16.41 -9.81 -5.02
N GLY A 448 16.49 -10.57 -3.93
CA GLY A 448 16.05 -11.96 -3.86
C GLY A 448 14.54 -12.12 -3.84
N LEU A 449 13.81 -11.09 -3.42
CA LEU A 449 12.36 -11.13 -3.30
C LEU A 449 11.63 -10.70 -4.58
N ILE A 450 12.33 -10.04 -5.51
CA ILE A 450 11.77 -9.62 -6.79
C ILE A 450 11.18 -10.84 -7.51
N GLY A 451 9.89 -10.77 -7.85
CA GLY A 451 9.14 -11.84 -8.51
C GLY A 451 8.86 -13.08 -7.64
N PHE A 452 9.26 -13.10 -6.38
CA PHE A 452 9.04 -14.26 -5.50
C PHE A 452 7.56 -14.50 -5.17
N ARG A 453 6.76 -13.46 -5.04
CA ARG A 453 5.35 -13.56 -4.64
C ARG A 453 4.52 -14.50 -5.51
N SER A 454 4.68 -14.44 -6.83
CA SER A 454 3.94 -15.31 -7.76
C SER A 454 4.41 -16.76 -7.69
N GLN A 455 5.70 -16.98 -7.51
CA GLN A 455 6.27 -18.33 -7.32
C GLN A 455 5.83 -18.91 -5.97
N PHE A 456 5.86 -18.11 -4.92
CA PHE A 456 5.37 -18.49 -3.58
C PHE A 456 3.93 -18.98 -3.60
N LEU A 457 3.03 -18.26 -4.25
CA LEU A 457 1.63 -18.69 -4.40
C LEU A 457 1.52 -20.04 -5.13
N THR A 458 2.38 -20.28 -6.11
CA THR A 458 2.43 -21.56 -6.82
C THR A 458 2.94 -22.68 -5.91
N LEU A 459 4.03 -22.44 -5.17
CA LEU A 459 4.65 -23.42 -4.26
C LEU A 459 3.72 -23.79 -3.09
N THR A 460 2.88 -22.87 -2.66
CA THR A 460 1.94 -23.07 -1.54
C THR A 460 0.51 -23.36 -1.99
N SER A 461 0.29 -23.61 -3.28
CA SER A 461 -1.05 -23.84 -3.86
C SER A 461 -2.06 -22.73 -3.48
N GLY A 462 -1.58 -21.49 -3.30
CA GLY A 462 -2.38 -20.33 -2.91
C GLY A 462 -2.73 -20.24 -1.43
N SER A 463 -2.33 -21.20 -0.58
CA SER A 463 -2.68 -21.24 0.85
C SER A 463 -1.71 -20.49 1.76
N GLY A 464 -0.52 -20.12 1.24
CA GLY A 464 0.53 -19.45 2.02
C GLY A 464 0.29 -17.94 2.13
N ILE A 465 0.78 -17.38 3.23
CA ILE A 465 0.82 -15.93 3.46
C ILE A 465 2.28 -15.49 3.44
N LEU A 466 2.59 -14.50 2.61
CA LEU A 466 3.92 -13.93 2.47
C LEU A 466 3.85 -12.43 2.74
N THR A 467 4.67 -11.97 3.66
CA THR A 467 4.85 -10.54 3.95
C THR A 467 6.32 -10.22 4.06
N SER A 468 6.71 -9.03 3.61
CA SER A 468 8.06 -8.53 3.77
C SER A 468 8.04 -7.05 4.17
N VAL A 469 9.06 -6.64 4.91
CA VAL A 469 9.25 -5.26 5.36
C VAL A 469 10.73 -4.93 5.27
N PHE A 470 11.06 -3.77 4.70
CA PHE A 470 12.43 -3.26 4.70
C PHE A 470 12.96 -3.13 6.14
N ASP A 471 14.18 -3.58 6.37
CA ASP A 471 14.85 -3.52 7.66
C ASP A 471 16.04 -2.56 7.63
N HIS A 472 17.05 -2.86 6.84
CA HIS A 472 18.28 -2.06 6.78
C HIS A 472 19.04 -2.22 5.46
N TYR A 473 20.06 -1.38 5.27
CA TYR A 473 21.10 -1.60 4.27
C TYR A 473 22.26 -2.37 4.89
N GLY A 474 22.58 -3.52 4.33
CA GLY A 474 23.68 -4.39 4.76
C GLY A 474 24.63 -4.72 3.61
N LEU A 475 25.76 -5.36 3.92
CA LEU A 475 26.75 -5.76 2.93
C LEU A 475 26.12 -6.66 1.85
N ALA A 476 26.34 -6.31 0.58
CA ALA A 476 25.76 -7.05 -0.53
C ALA A 476 26.28 -8.48 -0.58
N LYS A 477 25.36 -9.46 -0.64
CA LYS A 477 25.72 -10.88 -0.77
C LYS A 477 26.34 -11.15 -2.15
N LYS A 478 27.46 -11.86 -2.17
CA LYS A 478 28.18 -12.18 -3.41
C LYS A 478 27.39 -13.16 -4.30
N GLY A 479 27.50 -12.95 -5.60
CA GLY A 479 26.95 -13.80 -6.64
C GLY A 479 25.53 -13.41 -7.05
N ASP A 480 25.16 -13.83 -8.24
CA ASP A 480 23.83 -13.55 -8.79
C ASP A 480 22.75 -14.38 -8.09
N ILE A 481 21.59 -13.78 -7.92
CA ILE A 481 20.38 -14.50 -7.58
C ILE A 481 19.67 -14.80 -8.89
N ALA A 482 19.39 -16.08 -9.15
CA ALA A 482 18.70 -16.50 -10.36
C ALA A 482 17.32 -15.80 -10.41
N THR A 483 17.20 -14.86 -11.32
CA THR A 483 16.01 -14.01 -11.42
C THR A 483 14.92 -14.61 -12.29
N ARG A 484 15.24 -15.65 -13.07
CA ARG A 484 14.32 -16.30 -13.99
C ARG A 484 14.70 -17.77 -14.12
N GLN A 485 13.79 -18.66 -13.70
CA GLN A 485 13.97 -20.11 -13.83
C GLN A 485 13.57 -20.62 -15.21
N ASN A 486 12.64 -19.92 -15.88
CA ASN A 486 12.08 -20.31 -17.15
C ASN A 486 12.43 -19.31 -18.25
N GLY A 487 12.71 -19.81 -19.44
CA GLY A 487 12.82 -19.00 -20.65
C GLY A 487 11.47 -18.45 -21.12
N VAL A 488 11.46 -17.72 -22.21
CA VAL A 488 10.25 -17.21 -22.85
C VAL A 488 10.09 -17.74 -24.27
N MET A 489 8.83 -17.78 -24.71
CA MET A 489 8.51 -18.06 -26.11
C MET A 489 8.43 -16.74 -26.87
N VAL A 490 9.25 -16.58 -27.91
CA VAL A 490 9.36 -15.36 -28.71
C VAL A 490 8.84 -15.62 -30.12
N SER A 491 7.93 -14.75 -30.59
CA SER A 491 7.40 -14.90 -31.94
C SER A 491 8.45 -14.61 -33.01
N MET A 492 8.59 -15.54 -33.96
CA MET A 492 9.46 -15.39 -35.14
C MET A 492 8.84 -14.55 -36.26
N ILE A 493 7.53 -14.29 -36.19
CA ILE A 493 6.75 -13.72 -37.28
C ILE A 493 5.70 -12.76 -36.76
N ALA A 494 5.32 -11.78 -37.60
CA ALA A 494 4.16 -10.94 -37.36
C ALA A 494 2.91 -11.56 -37.99
N GLY A 495 1.74 -11.37 -37.40
CA GLY A 495 0.46 -11.87 -37.90
C GLY A 495 -0.56 -12.13 -36.79
N LYS A 496 -1.66 -12.78 -37.15
CA LYS A 496 -2.70 -13.17 -36.19
C LYS A 496 -2.43 -14.57 -35.65
N THR A 497 -2.56 -14.73 -34.34
CA THR A 497 -2.45 -16.02 -33.67
C THR A 497 -3.58 -16.95 -34.08
N LEU A 498 -3.26 -18.21 -34.29
CA LEU A 498 -4.22 -19.26 -34.68
C LEU A 498 -4.36 -20.32 -33.57
N ALA A 499 -5.58 -20.77 -33.34
CA ALA A 499 -5.89 -21.75 -32.30
C ALA A 499 -5.06 -23.04 -32.44
N TYR A 500 -4.85 -23.53 -33.66
CA TYR A 500 -4.03 -24.72 -33.93
C TYR A 500 -2.57 -24.54 -33.50
N ALA A 501 -1.98 -23.38 -33.79
CA ALA A 501 -0.61 -23.09 -33.37
C ALA A 501 -0.50 -22.98 -31.85
N LEU A 502 -1.43 -22.27 -31.20
CA LEU A 502 -1.46 -22.11 -29.74
C LEU A 502 -1.67 -23.44 -29.02
N PHE A 503 -2.54 -24.32 -29.54
CA PHE A 503 -2.75 -25.67 -29.02
C PHE A 503 -1.46 -26.49 -28.99
N ASN A 504 -0.65 -26.42 -30.04
CA ASN A 504 0.63 -27.11 -30.07
C ASN A 504 1.69 -26.46 -29.17
N LEU A 505 1.62 -25.14 -28.97
CA LEU A 505 2.58 -24.40 -28.15
C LEU A 505 2.30 -24.51 -26.64
N GLN A 506 1.05 -24.71 -26.24
CA GLN A 506 0.70 -24.86 -24.81
C GLN A 506 1.38 -26.08 -24.15
N ASN A 507 1.79 -27.09 -24.91
CA ASN A 507 2.59 -28.22 -24.40
C ASN A 507 4.05 -27.83 -24.06
N ARG A 508 4.51 -26.64 -24.49
CA ARG A 508 5.87 -26.14 -24.27
C ARG A 508 5.93 -25.08 -23.18
N GLY A 509 4.76 -24.63 -22.70
CA GLY A 509 4.68 -23.65 -21.67
C GLY A 509 3.35 -22.91 -21.63
N ARG A 510 3.25 -21.84 -20.87
CA ARG A 510 2.05 -21.02 -20.72
C ARG A 510 2.04 -19.87 -21.72
N MET A 511 0.91 -19.67 -22.39
CA MET A 511 0.76 -18.59 -23.35
C MET A 511 0.31 -17.28 -22.67
N PHE A 512 0.79 -16.15 -23.20
CA PHE A 512 0.35 -14.79 -22.81
C PHE A 512 -0.65 -14.20 -23.82
N VAL A 513 -0.81 -14.84 -24.96
CA VAL A 513 -1.68 -14.40 -26.04
C VAL A 513 -2.77 -15.41 -26.32
N GLY A 514 -3.98 -14.93 -26.56
CA GLY A 514 -5.12 -15.74 -26.97
C GLY A 514 -5.21 -15.90 -28.50
N HIS A 515 -6.26 -16.58 -28.96
CA HIS A 515 -6.55 -16.77 -30.38
C HIS A 515 -7.01 -15.47 -31.05
N GLY A 516 -6.56 -15.25 -32.28
CA GLY A 516 -7.01 -14.15 -33.12
C GLY A 516 -6.38 -12.79 -32.84
N LEU A 517 -5.42 -12.73 -31.91
CA LEU A 517 -4.69 -11.52 -31.57
C LEU A 517 -3.56 -11.23 -32.58
N GLU A 518 -3.38 -9.96 -32.91
CA GLU A 518 -2.21 -9.52 -33.67
C GLU A 518 -0.96 -9.58 -32.80
N ILE A 519 0.12 -10.07 -33.40
CA ILE A 519 1.44 -10.13 -32.77
C ILE A 519 2.49 -9.63 -33.75
N TYR A 520 3.64 -9.21 -33.22
CA TYR A 520 4.79 -8.80 -34.02
C TYR A 520 5.98 -9.73 -33.82
N LYS A 521 6.91 -9.70 -34.77
CA LYS A 521 8.17 -10.45 -34.68
C LYS A 521 9.02 -9.92 -33.54
N GLY A 522 9.44 -10.81 -32.63
CA GLY A 522 10.18 -10.47 -31.43
C GLY A 522 9.29 -10.32 -30.17
N GLN A 523 7.96 -10.34 -30.33
CA GLN A 523 7.05 -10.29 -29.19
C GLN A 523 7.16 -11.54 -28.33
N ILE A 524 7.21 -11.37 -27.00
CA ILE A 524 7.10 -12.46 -26.04
C ILE A 524 5.63 -12.91 -26.01
N VAL A 525 5.38 -14.16 -26.37
CA VAL A 525 4.03 -14.72 -26.51
C VAL A 525 3.70 -15.77 -25.45
N GLY A 526 4.66 -16.14 -24.63
CA GLY A 526 4.45 -17.09 -23.54
C GLY A 526 5.70 -17.36 -22.72
N LEU A 527 5.49 -18.05 -21.59
CA LEU A 527 6.53 -18.55 -20.71
C LEU A 527 6.93 -19.97 -21.17
N HIS A 528 8.21 -20.21 -21.41
CA HIS A 528 8.71 -21.53 -21.73
C HIS A 528 8.83 -22.39 -20.47
N SER A 529 8.57 -23.69 -20.56
CA SER A 529 8.70 -24.62 -19.42
C SER A 529 10.16 -24.97 -19.06
N ARG A 530 11.12 -24.58 -19.90
CA ARG A 530 12.56 -24.75 -19.68
C ARG A 530 13.24 -23.41 -19.49
N ASP A 531 14.48 -23.41 -19.09
CA ASP A 531 15.31 -22.23 -18.79
C ASP A 531 15.75 -21.42 -20.02
N ASN A 532 15.67 -21.98 -21.22
CA ASN A 532 16.05 -21.32 -22.47
C ASN A 532 14.89 -20.64 -23.19
N ASP A 533 15.18 -19.56 -23.88
CA ASP A 533 14.23 -18.87 -24.75
C ASP A 533 13.97 -19.69 -26.02
N LEU A 534 12.70 -19.76 -26.44
CA LEU A 534 12.25 -20.57 -27.56
C LEU A 534 11.61 -19.69 -28.64
N PRO A 535 12.22 -19.58 -29.83
CA PRO A 535 11.57 -18.98 -31.00
C PRO A 535 10.39 -19.84 -31.46
N VAL A 536 9.21 -19.24 -31.63
CA VAL A 536 7.97 -19.94 -31.98
C VAL A 536 7.21 -19.26 -33.10
N ASN A 537 6.34 -20.01 -33.77
CA ASN A 537 5.41 -19.45 -34.78
C ASN A 537 3.96 -19.65 -34.33
N PRO A 538 3.33 -18.63 -33.70
CA PRO A 538 1.95 -18.71 -33.23
C PRO A 538 0.89 -18.52 -34.33
N THR A 539 1.32 -18.28 -35.57
CA THR A 539 0.43 -18.03 -36.70
C THR A 539 0.30 -19.24 -37.66
N LYS A 540 0.90 -20.38 -37.31
CA LYS A 540 0.93 -21.57 -38.18
C LYS A 540 -0.45 -22.21 -38.28
N ALA A 541 -1.00 -22.25 -39.52
CA ALA A 541 -2.26 -22.94 -39.80
C ALA A 541 -2.08 -24.46 -39.84
N LYS A 542 -3.17 -25.18 -39.61
CA LYS A 542 -3.23 -26.62 -39.89
C LYS A 542 -3.06 -26.84 -41.38
N GLN A 543 -2.08 -27.66 -41.77
CA GLN A 543 -1.99 -28.07 -43.18
C GLN A 543 -3.18 -28.96 -43.49
N LEU A 544 -3.99 -28.56 -44.48
CA LEU A 544 -5.05 -29.39 -45.00
C LEU A 544 -4.41 -30.56 -45.75
N THR A 545 -4.48 -31.74 -45.20
CA THR A 545 -4.13 -32.98 -45.89
C THR A 545 -5.36 -33.49 -46.63
N ASN A 546 -5.23 -33.88 -47.91
CA ASN A 546 -6.30 -34.44 -48.73
C ASN A 546 -6.74 -35.85 -48.33
N ILE A 547 -6.40 -36.31 -47.13
CA ILE A 547 -6.81 -37.59 -46.63
C ILE A 547 -8.16 -37.40 -45.95
N ARG A 548 -9.22 -37.95 -46.52
CA ARG A 548 -10.51 -38.17 -45.87
C ARG A 548 -10.36 -39.19 -44.73
N ALA A 549 -9.79 -38.77 -43.64
CA ALA A 549 -9.95 -39.48 -42.37
C ALA A 549 -11.34 -39.13 -41.83
N ALA A 550 -12.22 -40.12 -41.79
CA ALA A 550 -13.43 -40.05 -40.98
C ALA A 550 -13.04 -40.05 -39.51
N GLY A 551 -12.56 -38.97 -39.02
CA GLY A 551 -12.23 -38.72 -37.62
C GLY A 551 -12.94 -37.46 -37.17
N THR A 552 -13.71 -37.56 -36.13
CA THR A 552 -14.34 -36.47 -35.39
C THR A 552 -13.37 -35.30 -35.30
N ASP A 553 -13.82 -34.09 -35.71
CA ASP A 553 -13.10 -32.86 -35.41
C ASP A 553 -13.05 -32.72 -33.87
N GLU A 554 -11.93 -33.11 -33.29
CA GLU A 554 -11.68 -32.86 -31.88
C GLU A 554 -11.64 -31.36 -31.65
N ASN A 555 -12.49 -30.87 -30.77
CA ASN A 555 -12.46 -29.49 -30.34
C ASN A 555 -11.10 -29.17 -29.73
N LEU A 556 -10.39 -28.16 -30.25
CA LEU A 556 -9.12 -27.70 -29.70
C LEU A 556 -9.41 -26.97 -28.38
N ILE A 557 -9.05 -27.58 -27.28
CA ILE A 557 -9.16 -26.96 -25.95
C ILE A 557 -7.88 -26.16 -25.71
N LEU A 558 -8.02 -24.82 -25.66
CA LEU A 558 -6.94 -23.94 -25.28
C LEU A 558 -6.99 -23.66 -23.77
N THR A 559 -5.84 -23.82 -23.12
CA THR A 559 -5.70 -23.38 -21.74
C THR A 559 -5.81 -21.85 -21.71
N PRO A 560 -6.56 -21.26 -20.74
CA PRO A 560 -6.64 -19.81 -20.61
C PRO A 560 -5.25 -19.19 -20.58
N HIS A 561 -5.03 -18.14 -21.38
CA HIS A 561 -3.79 -17.39 -21.36
C HIS A 561 -3.71 -16.52 -20.11
N ILE A 562 -2.48 -16.24 -19.66
CA ILE A 562 -2.25 -15.36 -18.53
C ILE A 562 -2.42 -13.92 -19.01
N GLN A 563 -3.33 -13.18 -18.42
CA GLN A 563 -3.41 -11.73 -18.53
C GLN A 563 -2.60 -11.11 -17.38
N HIS A 564 -1.65 -10.27 -17.74
CA HIS A 564 -0.85 -9.49 -16.78
C HIS A 564 -1.40 -8.08 -16.69
#